data_5dc80f10b99561cb52703bd68986bba0
#
_entry.id   5dc80f10b99561cb52703bd68986bba0
#
_cell.length_a   1.000
_cell.length_b   1.000
_cell.length_c   1.000
_cell.angle_alpha   90.00
_cell.angle_beta   90.00
_cell.angle_gamma   90.00
#
_symmetry.space_group_name_H-M   'P 1'
#
loop_
_entity.id
_entity.type
_entity.pdbx_description
1 polymer ?
#
loop_
_entity_poly.entity_id
_entity_poly.type
_entity_poly.pdbx_seq_one_letter_code
_entity_poly.pdbx_strand_id
1 'polypeptide(L)'
;MLLRLKFYCQSGRARGGLEKHMAKADKGADAASKKYPLNLPDTPFPMRGDLAKREPGWVADWEKRGVYQTIRKDRKGARKFILHDGPPYANGDIHMGHALNKILKDIINKTKLFAGYDVPYVPGWDCHGMPIEIQIEKKYGKGLPKEEVIAKARAYAAEQVEHQKAGFKRLGVLADWENPYLTMRPATEAAEIRALAKIMEKGYVYRGLKPVNWCFDCQSALAEAEVEYKDAESYEIDIGFKLSEEDKPRVEDAFAHKIEKPCYTVIWTTTPWTIPANQALNMHPELEYALVDCGDRYLILGKGLTEAALKRYGKTGTIVATAKGEKFEGVRFCHPLYDIDPGYKRFSPVYLADYVEAASGTGIVHSAPAYGVDDFVSCKKHGM
;
A
#
# COMPACT_ATOMS: atom_id res chain seq x y z
N MET A 1 -27.19 3.11 4.06
CA MET A 1 -26.99 4.25 5.00
C MET A 1 -25.53 4.70 4.87
N LEU A 2 -25.29 5.66 4.01
CA LEU A 2 -23.96 6.13 3.61
C LEU A 2 -23.45 7.15 4.61
N LEU A 3 -22.40 6.84 5.34
CA LEU A 3 -21.64 7.82 6.13
C LEU A 3 -20.64 8.53 5.21
N ARG A 4 -20.96 9.76 4.83
CA ARG A 4 -20.03 10.68 4.16
C ARG A 4 -19.14 11.34 5.23
N LEU A 5 -17.87 11.03 5.26
CA LEU A 5 -16.85 11.85 5.91
C LEU A 5 -16.29 12.84 4.88
N LYS A 6 -16.68 14.11 5.02
CA LYS A 6 -16.09 15.21 4.26
C LYS A 6 -14.89 15.74 5.02
N PHE A 7 -13.70 15.60 4.45
CA PHE A 7 -12.55 16.42 4.85
C PHE A 7 -12.55 17.70 4.03
N TYR A 8 -12.72 18.84 4.73
CA TYR A 8 -12.59 20.17 4.14
C TYR A 8 -11.12 20.60 4.22
N CYS A 9 -10.47 20.75 3.06
CA CYS A 9 -9.24 21.52 2.94
C CYS A 9 -9.64 22.92 2.47
N GLN A 10 -9.62 23.92 3.34
CA GLN A 10 -9.81 25.31 2.96
C GLN A 10 -8.48 25.94 2.56
N SER A 11 -8.26 26.11 1.28
CA SER A 11 -7.31 27.08 0.76
C SER A 11 -8.00 28.43 0.62
N GLY A 12 -7.85 29.28 1.61
CA GLY A 12 -8.36 30.65 1.59
C GLY A 12 -7.26 31.64 1.23
N ARG A 13 -7.23 32.09 0.00
CA ARG A 13 -6.60 33.36 -0.34
C ARG A 13 -7.51 34.49 0.09
N ALA A 14 -7.07 35.30 1.06
CA ALA A 14 -7.63 36.64 1.27
C ALA A 14 -6.52 37.68 1.12
N ARG A 15 -6.54 38.37 0.00
CA ARG A 15 -5.91 39.68 -0.12
C ARG A 15 -6.88 40.70 0.45
N GLY A 16 -6.49 41.48 1.42
CA GLY A 16 -7.19 42.64 1.90
C GLY A 16 -6.20 43.58 2.56
N GLY A 17 -5.81 44.61 1.85
CA GLY A 17 -5.00 45.67 2.40
C GLY A 17 -5.80 46.46 3.42
N LEU A 18 -5.20 46.74 4.56
CA LEU A 18 -5.64 47.78 5.46
C LEU A 18 -4.55 48.85 5.51
N GLU A 19 -4.84 49.97 4.83
CA GLU A 19 -4.09 51.21 4.97
C GLU A 19 -4.23 51.72 6.41
N LYS A 20 -3.11 52.02 7.02
CA LYS A 20 -3.03 52.63 8.33
C LYS A 20 -3.17 54.14 8.18
N HIS A 21 -4.25 54.68 8.61
CA HIS A 21 -4.29 56.11 9.03
C HIS A 21 -3.69 56.20 10.44
N MET A 22 -2.44 56.67 10.50
CA MET A 22 -1.85 57.16 11.75
C MET A 22 -2.16 58.65 11.88
N ALA A 23 -3.02 59.00 12.79
CA ALA A 23 -3.18 60.39 13.23
C ALA A 23 -1.90 60.83 13.93
N LYS A 24 -1.35 61.97 13.46
CA LYS A 24 -0.30 62.73 14.17
C LYS A 24 -0.91 63.32 15.43
N ALA A 25 -0.48 62.85 16.60
CA ALA A 25 -0.72 63.55 17.85
C ALA A 25 0.38 64.64 18.02
N ASP A 26 -0.08 65.82 18.28
CA ASP A 26 0.68 67.06 18.42
C ASP A 26 1.59 67.01 19.68
N LYS A 27 2.77 67.64 19.53
CA LYS A 27 3.76 67.73 20.62
C LYS A 27 3.36 68.83 21.58
N GLY A 28 2.85 68.46 22.75
CA GLY A 28 2.83 69.33 23.94
C GLY A 28 4.18 69.25 24.64
N ALA A 29 4.76 70.44 24.89
CA ALA A 29 6.06 70.60 25.48
C ALA A 29 6.10 70.34 27.00
N ASP A 30 7.29 69.93 27.46
CA ASP A 30 7.88 70.10 28.77
C ASP A 30 7.23 69.44 29.99
N ALA A 31 7.72 68.28 30.29
CA ALA A 31 8.22 67.95 31.65
C ALA A 31 9.49 67.10 31.42
N ALA A 32 10.65 67.64 31.76
CA ALA A 32 11.90 66.87 31.78
C ALA A 32 11.77 65.70 32.76
N SER A 33 11.27 64.58 32.27
CA SER A 33 11.29 63.34 33.02
C SER A 33 12.74 62.94 33.23
N LYS A 34 13.20 62.99 34.48
CA LYS A 34 14.49 62.42 34.86
C LYS A 34 14.51 60.97 34.37
N LYS A 35 15.17 60.75 33.21
CA LYS A 35 15.46 59.38 32.74
C LYS A 35 16.38 58.76 33.78
N TYR A 36 15.82 57.86 34.57
CA TYR A 36 16.65 57.01 35.42
C TYR A 36 17.52 56.12 34.51
N PRO A 37 18.81 55.97 34.84
CA PRO A 37 19.68 55.08 34.10
C PRO A 37 19.15 53.64 34.23
N LEU A 38 18.97 52.97 33.10
CA LEU A 38 18.63 51.58 33.07
C LEU A 38 19.89 50.75 33.37
N ASN A 39 19.95 50.10 34.53
CA ASN A 39 21.00 49.13 34.87
C ASN A 39 20.77 47.82 34.10
N LEU A 40 21.02 47.85 32.79
CA LEU A 40 21.07 46.62 31.99
C LEU A 40 22.46 46.02 32.09
N PRO A 41 22.60 44.72 32.28
CA PRO A 41 23.90 44.07 32.27
C PRO A 41 24.52 44.25 30.88
N ASP A 42 25.78 44.67 30.84
CA ASP A 42 26.59 44.65 29.63
C ASP A 42 27.03 43.18 29.39
N THR A 43 26.45 42.55 28.39
CA THR A 43 26.68 41.14 28.11
C THR A 43 26.77 40.93 26.61
N PRO A 44 27.72 40.09 26.16
CA PRO A 44 27.80 39.67 24.76
C PRO A 44 26.66 38.70 24.38
N PHE A 45 25.85 38.26 25.36
CA PHE A 45 24.72 37.39 25.11
C PHE A 45 23.64 38.14 24.30
N PRO A 46 23.29 37.68 23.09
CA PRO A 46 22.39 38.40 22.22
C PRO A 46 20.95 38.35 22.75
N MET A 47 20.28 39.51 22.70
CA MET A 47 18.88 39.66 23.12
C MET A 47 17.88 38.87 22.26
N ARG A 48 18.25 38.55 21.02
CA ARG A 48 17.45 37.74 20.10
C ARG A 48 18.18 36.47 19.75
N GLY A 49 17.43 35.36 19.64
CA GLY A 49 17.99 34.07 19.28
C GLY A 49 18.57 34.04 17.87
N ASP A 50 17.86 34.62 16.90
CA ASP A 50 18.20 34.63 15.46
C ASP A 50 18.78 33.28 14.97
N LEU A 51 18.15 32.17 15.40
CA LEU A 51 18.67 30.81 15.21
C LEU A 51 18.90 30.49 13.74
N ALA A 52 17.99 30.91 12.86
CA ALA A 52 18.13 30.69 11.42
C ALA A 52 19.44 31.23 10.84
N LYS A 53 19.99 32.32 11.41
CA LYS A 53 21.26 32.91 10.99
C LYS A 53 22.47 32.36 11.72
N ARG A 54 22.30 31.95 12.98
CA ARG A 54 23.41 31.55 13.86
C ARG A 54 23.73 30.04 13.75
N GLU A 55 22.71 29.20 13.62
CA GLU A 55 22.87 27.74 13.56
C GLU A 55 23.79 27.27 12.42
N PRO A 56 23.73 27.80 11.19
CA PRO A 56 24.63 27.43 10.13
C PRO A 56 26.11 27.58 10.50
N GLY A 57 26.42 28.69 11.20
CA GLY A 57 27.79 28.95 11.70
C GLY A 57 28.21 27.95 12.79
N TRP A 58 27.30 27.57 13.69
CA TRP A 58 27.57 26.55 14.73
C TRP A 58 27.82 25.16 14.11
N VAL A 59 26.99 24.76 13.15
CA VAL A 59 27.17 23.47 12.47
C VAL A 59 28.51 23.44 11.74
N ALA A 60 28.86 24.49 11.02
CA ALA A 60 30.16 24.60 10.35
C ALA A 60 31.35 24.55 11.32
N ASP A 61 31.23 25.20 12.50
CA ASP A 61 32.24 25.15 13.56
C ASP A 61 32.39 23.75 14.13
N TRP A 62 31.28 23.04 14.39
CA TRP A 62 31.31 21.66 14.88
C TRP A 62 32.00 20.71 13.89
N GLU A 63 31.74 20.86 12.61
CA GLU A 63 32.42 20.08 11.56
C GLU A 63 33.91 20.39 11.53
N LYS A 64 34.29 21.68 11.50
CA LYS A 64 35.69 22.13 11.48
C LYS A 64 36.49 21.59 12.68
N ARG A 65 35.89 21.60 13.86
CA ARG A 65 36.52 21.08 15.09
C ARG A 65 36.45 19.55 15.24
N GLY A 66 35.77 18.84 14.37
CA GLY A 66 35.59 17.40 14.45
C GLY A 66 34.90 16.97 15.75
N VAL A 67 33.82 17.68 16.13
CA VAL A 67 33.15 17.44 17.44
C VAL A 67 32.69 16.01 17.59
N TYR A 68 32.06 15.45 16.55
CA TYR A 68 31.61 14.05 16.60
C TYR A 68 32.77 13.07 16.83
N GLN A 69 33.86 13.23 16.09
CA GLN A 69 35.06 12.36 16.20
C GLN A 69 35.70 12.49 17.59
N THR A 70 35.75 13.70 18.14
CA THR A 70 36.26 13.94 19.51
C THR A 70 35.41 13.19 20.54
N ILE A 71 34.06 13.35 20.45
CA ILE A 71 33.16 12.62 21.38
C ILE A 71 33.34 11.10 21.24
N ARG A 72 33.45 10.58 20.02
CA ARG A 72 33.68 9.14 19.79
C ARG A 72 35.01 8.65 20.42
N LYS A 73 36.04 9.46 20.35
CA LYS A 73 37.35 9.16 20.97
C LYS A 73 37.24 9.16 22.49
N ASP A 74 36.64 10.20 23.06
CA ASP A 74 36.54 10.36 24.52
C ASP A 74 35.64 9.31 25.18
N ARG A 75 34.67 8.78 24.47
CA ARG A 75 33.77 7.72 24.95
C ARG A 75 34.20 6.31 24.60
N LYS A 76 35.40 6.14 24.02
CA LYS A 76 35.92 4.82 23.68
C LYS A 76 36.07 3.96 24.93
N GLY A 77 35.43 2.78 24.92
CA GLY A 77 35.43 1.84 26.04
C GLY A 77 34.28 2.00 27.04
N ALA A 78 33.50 3.06 26.94
CA ALA A 78 32.26 3.21 27.71
C ALA A 78 31.18 2.22 27.20
N ARG A 79 30.14 1.99 28.02
CA ARG A 79 29.00 1.15 27.64
C ARG A 79 28.33 1.71 26.39
N LYS A 80 28.18 0.85 25.38
CA LYS A 80 27.56 1.24 24.11
C LYS A 80 26.05 1.40 24.22
N PHE A 81 25.53 2.42 23.56
CA PHE A 81 24.13 2.56 23.22
C PHE A 81 24.01 2.73 21.70
N ILE A 82 23.36 1.79 21.02
CA ILE A 82 23.20 1.80 19.56
C ILE A 82 21.74 2.04 19.25
N LEU A 83 21.44 3.17 18.61
CA LEU A 83 20.15 3.44 18.01
C LEU A 83 20.24 3.20 16.51
N HIS A 84 19.58 2.17 16.05
CA HIS A 84 19.58 1.82 14.63
C HIS A 84 18.79 2.86 13.82
N ASP A 85 19.33 3.27 12.69
CA ASP A 85 18.62 4.19 11.77
C ASP A 85 17.71 3.41 10.83
N GLY A 86 16.44 3.87 10.67
CA GLY A 86 15.59 3.47 9.55
C GLY A 86 16.00 4.31 8.35
N PRO A 87 16.62 3.70 7.32
CA PRO A 87 17.17 4.45 6.21
C PRO A 87 16.04 5.06 5.35
N PRO A 88 15.99 6.40 5.19
CA PRO A 88 15.06 7.01 4.26
C PRO A 88 15.43 6.70 2.80
N TYR A 89 14.46 6.80 1.89
CA TYR A 89 14.73 6.73 0.46
C TYR A 89 15.64 7.88 0.02
N ALA A 90 16.63 7.56 -0.82
CA ALA A 90 17.50 8.52 -1.49
C ALA A 90 16.76 9.16 -2.68
N ASN A 91 15.69 9.91 -2.40
CA ASN A 91 14.82 10.50 -3.42
C ASN A 91 14.18 11.80 -2.92
N GLY A 92 14.54 12.92 -3.55
CA GLY A 92 13.97 14.23 -3.26
C GLY A 92 14.44 14.89 -1.96
N ASP A 93 13.82 16.01 -1.64
CA ASP A 93 14.12 16.81 -0.46
C ASP A 93 13.69 16.13 0.84
N ILE A 94 14.34 16.49 1.95
CA ILE A 94 13.85 16.13 3.26
C ILE A 94 12.54 16.86 3.57
N HIS A 95 11.59 16.17 4.15
CA HIS A 95 10.30 16.71 4.58
C HIS A 95 10.16 16.68 6.11
N MET A 96 9.08 17.23 6.65
CA MET A 96 8.84 17.32 8.09
C MET A 96 8.91 15.96 8.80
N GLY A 97 8.47 14.87 8.17
CA GLY A 97 8.59 13.52 8.73
C GLY A 97 10.06 13.10 8.91
N HIS A 98 10.91 13.38 7.94
CA HIS A 98 12.35 13.16 8.06
C HIS A 98 12.97 14.00 9.18
N ALA A 99 12.62 15.28 9.26
CA ALA A 99 13.11 16.19 10.29
C ALA A 99 12.71 15.70 11.69
N LEU A 100 11.43 15.37 11.90
CA LEU A 100 10.92 14.85 13.17
C LEU A 100 11.66 13.56 13.58
N ASN A 101 11.80 12.61 12.68
CA ASN A 101 12.49 11.34 12.95
C ASN A 101 13.95 11.55 13.35
N LYS A 102 14.71 12.34 12.58
CA LYS A 102 16.13 12.57 12.83
C LYS A 102 16.38 13.41 14.08
N ILE A 103 15.56 14.42 14.36
CA ILE A 103 15.67 15.25 15.56
C ILE A 103 15.39 14.42 16.82
N LEU A 104 14.33 13.59 16.83
CA LEU A 104 14.04 12.73 17.97
C LEU A 104 15.17 11.73 18.24
N LYS A 105 15.74 11.11 17.20
CA LYS A 105 16.90 10.23 17.33
C LYS A 105 18.12 10.96 17.87
N ASP A 106 18.37 12.16 17.39
CA ASP A 106 19.50 12.99 17.84
C ASP A 106 19.36 13.39 19.31
N ILE A 107 18.14 13.75 19.76
CA ILE A 107 17.84 14.02 21.17
C ILE A 107 18.16 12.80 22.03
N ILE A 108 17.68 11.61 21.62
CA ILE A 108 17.95 10.35 22.34
C ILE A 108 19.45 10.08 22.40
N ASN A 109 20.16 10.18 21.29
CA ASN A 109 21.59 9.96 21.20
C ASN A 109 22.37 10.93 22.10
N LYS A 110 22.08 12.22 22.04
CA LYS A 110 22.71 13.24 22.90
C LYS A 110 22.42 13.02 24.37
N THR A 111 21.19 12.64 24.73
CA THR A 111 20.82 12.29 26.10
C THR A 111 21.65 11.11 26.63
N LYS A 112 21.85 10.08 25.82
CA LYS A 112 22.70 8.94 26.18
C LYS A 112 24.18 9.31 26.27
N LEU A 113 24.67 10.20 25.41
CA LEU A 113 26.01 10.75 25.50
C LEU A 113 26.22 11.49 26.82
N PHE A 114 25.29 12.35 27.25
CA PHE A 114 25.34 13.02 28.54
C PHE A 114 25.28 12.05 29.72
N ALA A 115 24.58 10.93 29.58
CA ALA A 115 24.55 9.86 30.57
C ALA A 115 25.82 8.97 30.56
N GLY A 116 26.85 9.33 29.77
CA GLY A 116 28.16 8.66 29.78
C GLY A 116 28.32 7.48 28.82
N TYR A 117 27.32 7.22 27.94
CA TYR A 117 27.43 6.11 27.00
C TYR A 117 28.29 6.46 25.79
N ASP A 118 28.88 5.43 25.17
CA ASP A 118 29.42 5.48 23.83
C ASP A 118 28.29 5.27 22.82
N VAL A 119 27.97 6.30 22.02
CA VAL A 119 26.82 6.33 21.11
C VAL A 119 27.30 6.44 19.65
N PRO A 120 27.62 5.32 18.99
CA PRO A 120 27.90 5.33 17.55
C PRO A 120 26.58 5.46 16.79
N TYR A 121 26.40 6.57 16.10
CA TYR A 121 25.24 6.76 15.22
C TYR A 121 25.70 6.76 13.76
N VAL A 122 25.24 5.74 13.01
CA VAL A 122 25.52 5.59 11.58
C VAL A 122 24.21 5.91 10.83
N PRO A 123 24.16 7.01 10.09
CA PRO A 123 23.01 7.34 9.26
C PRO A 123 22.92 6.39 8.06
N GLY A 124 21.71 6.14 7.56
CA GLY A 124 21.52 5.25 6.43
C GLY A 124 20.61 5.81 5.35
N TRP A 125 20.69 5.22 4.16
CA TRP A 125 19.80 5.50 3.02
C TRP A 125 19.42 4.22 2.30
N ASP A 126 18.14 4.16 1.91
CA ASP A 126 17.63 3.19 0.95
C ASP A 126 17.80 3.76 -0.46
N CYS A 127 18.58 3.06 -1.27
CA CYS A 127 19.04 3.54 -2.56
C CYS A 127 18.45 2.74 -3.74
N HIS A 128 17.46 1.89 -3.49
CA HIS A 128 16.86 1.00 -4.47
C HIS A 128 15.35 1.24 -4.61
N GLY A 129 14.79 0.62 -5.64
CA GLY A 129 13.35 0.47 -5.82
C GLY A 129 12.69 1.49 -6.73
N MET A 130 11.40 1.28 -6.89
CA MET A 130 10.53 1.97 -7.84
C MET A 130 10.54 3.50 -7.74
N PRO A 131 10.59 4.13 -6.54
CA PRO A 131 10.64 5.59 -6.46
C PRO A 131 11.83 6.23 -7.18
N ILE A 132 12.98 5.55 -7.21
CA ILE A 132 14.18 6.01 -7.92
C ILE A 132 14.06 5.72 -9.43
N GLU A 133 13.61 4.53 -9.80
CA GLU A 133 13.44 4.13 -11.20
C GLU A 133 12.43 5.02 -11.93
N ILE A 134 11.32 5.39 -11.28
CA ILE A 134 10.34 6.34 -11.83
C ILE A 134 10.99 7.71 -12.13
N GLN A 135 11.93 8.19 -11.31
CA GLN A 135 12.63 9.45 -11.62
C GLN A 135 13.54 9.31 -12.85
N ILE A 136 14.17 8.14 -13.02
CA ILE A 136 14.97 7.85 -14.21
C ILE A 136 14.09 7.82 -15.46
N GLU A 137 12.94 7.12 -15.39
CA GLU A 137 11.98 7.10 -16.51
C GLU A 137 11.44 8.49 -16.86
N LYS A 138 11.10 9.32 -15.86
CA LYS A 138 10.64 10.69 -16.06
C LYS A 138 11.70 11.55 -16.75
N LYS A 139 12.98 11.36 -16.41
CA LYS A 139 14.09 12.18 -16.91
C LYS A 139 14.60 11.73 -18.27
N TYR A 140 14.59 10.42 -18.53
CA TYR A 140 15.26 9.83 -19.69
C TYR A 140 14.33 9.06 -20.63
N GLY A 141 13.05 8.86 -20.26
CA GLY A 141 12.08 8.07 -21.01
C GLY A 141 12.11 6.59 -20.65
N LYS A 142 11.10 5.87 -21.14
CA LYS A 142 10.99 4.40 -21.00
C LYS A 142 11.82 3.66 -22.05
N GLY A 143 12.21 2.42 -21.76
CA GLY A 143 12.86 1.54 -22.75
C GLY A 143 14.38 1.61 -22.81
N LEU A 144 15.03 2.24 -21.82
CA LEU A 144 16.48 2.18 -21.70
C LEU A 144 16.99 0.75 -21.43
N PRO A 145 18.20 0.37 -21.92
CA PRO A 145 18.85 -0.85 -21.53
C PRO A 145 18.98 -0.98 -20.00
N LYS A 146 18.83 -2.18 -19.47
CA LYS A 146 18.84 -2.45 -18.01
C LYS A 146 20.09 -1.92 -17.31
N GLU A 147 21.25 -2.12 -17.91
CA GLU A 147 22.55 -1.67 -17.39
C GLU A 147 22.61 -0.14 -17.29
N GLU A 148 22.02 0.54 -18.25
CA GLU A 148 21.96 2.00 -18.26
C GLU A 148 21.00 2.53 -17.20
N VAL A 149 19.84 1.89 -17.02
CA VAL A 149 18.90 2.22 -15.92
C VAL A 149 19.58 2.07 -14.58
N ILE A 150 20.28 0.95 -14.33
CA ILE A 150 21.00 0.69 -13.08
C ILE A 150 22.06 1.77 -12.83
N ALA A 151 22.87 2.09 -13.84
CA ALA A 151 23.93 3.09 -13.69
C ALA A 151 23.36 4.48 -13.37
N LYS A 152 22.30 4.90 -14.07
CA LYS A 152 21.62 6.17 -13.84
C LYS A 152 20.94 6.22 -12.49
N ALA A 153 20.29 5.13 -12.05
CA ALA A 153 19.65 5.03 -10.75
C ALA A 153 20.66 5.15 -9.60
N ARG A 154 21.80 4.46 -9.69
CA ARG A 154 22.90 4.60 -8.70
C ARG A 154 23.47 6.01 -8.64
N ALA A 155 23.68 6.64 -9.79
CA ALA A 155 24.17 8.03 -9.83
C ALA A 155 23.16 9.01 -9.21
N TYR A 156 21.88 8.86 -9.55
CA TYR A 156 20.81 9.66 -8.96
C TYR A 156 20.72 9.47 -7.44
N ALA A 157 20.71 8.22 -6.96
CA ALA A 157 20.66 7.93 -5.54
C ALA A 157 21.86 8.54 -4.78
N ALA A 158 23.07 8.47 -5.36
CA ALA A 158 24.26 9.07 -4.77
C ALA A 158 24.13 10.60 -4.64
N GLU A 159 23.60 11.27 -5.67
CA GLU A 159 23.31 12.72 -5.63
C GLU A 159 22.29 13.05 -4.53
N GLN A 160 21.21 12.27 -4.43
CA GLN A 160 20.17 12.51 -3.41
C GLN A 160 20.67 12.24 -1.98
N VAL A 161 21.55 11.26 -1.78
CA VAL A 161 22.22 11.02 -0.49
C VAL A 161 22.98 12.27 -0.04
N GLU A 162 23.79 12.87 -0.90
CA GLU A 162 24.56 14.05 -0.53
C GLU A 162 23.64 15.27 -0.28
N HIS A 163 22.58 15.41 -1.07
CA HIS A 163 21.59 16.47 -0.89
C HIS A 163 20.87 16.34 0.48
N GLN A 164 20.33 15.17 0.79
CA GLN A 164 19.64 14.93 2.06
C GLN A 164 20.60 15.00 3.26
N LYS A 165 21.84 14.53 3.11
CA LYS A 165 22.90 14.62 4.12
C LYS A 165 23.16 16.08 4.52
N ALA A 166 23.24 16.97 3.56
CA ALA A 166 23.35 18.42 3.83
C ALA A 166 22.17 18.94 4.64
N GLY A 167 20.93 18.52 4.29
CA GLY A 167 19.73 18.85 5.05
C GLY A 167 19.76 18.35 6.49
N PHE A 168 20.14 17.11 6.72
CA PHE A 168 20.24 16.53 8.07
C PHE A 168 21.37 17.16 8.90
N LYS A 169 22.50 17.47 8.31
CA LYS A 169 23.55 18.24 8.97
C LYS A 169 23.07 19.63 9.39
N ARG A 170 22.29 20.30 8.55
CA ARG A 170 21.66 21.59 8.88
C ARG A 170 20.74 21.52 10.10
N LEU A 171 20.11 20.37 10.38
CA LEU A 171 19.32 20.13 11.60
C LEU A 171 20.19 19.94 12.85
N GLY A 172 21.52 19.92 12.72
CA GLY A 172 22.45 19.74 13.85
C GLY A 172 22.57 18.30 14.34
N VAL A 173 22.20 17.33 13.52
CA VAL A 173 22.33 15.91 13.85
C VAL A 173 23.79 15.49 13.88
N LEU A 174 24.23 14.85 14.98
CA LEU A 174 25.58 14.31 15.16
C LEU A 174 25.62 12.85 14.75
N ALA A 175 26.40 12.54 13.72
CA ALA A 175 26.49 11.19 13.15
C ALA A 175 27.82 10.95 12.42
N ASP A 176 28.11 9.69 12.09
CA ASP A 176 29.20 9.33 11.18
C ASP A 176 28.80 9.57 9.71
N TRP A 177 28.89 10.81 9.29
CA TRP A 177 28.52 11.23 7.94
C TRP A 177 29.49 10.74 6.85
N GLU A 178 30.69 10.32 7.23
CA GLU A 178 31.70 9.86 6.29
C GLU A 178 31.51 8.37 5.92
N ASN A 179 30.93 7.59 6.84
CA ASN A 179 30.70 6.17 6.65
C ASN A 179 29.22 5.80 6.79
N PRO A 180 28.31 6.39 6.01
CA PRO A 180 26.88 6.07 6.10
C PRO A 180 26.61 4.64 5.64
N TYR A 181 25.52 4.06 6.12
CA TYR A 181 24.96 2.84 5.57
C TYR A 181 24.21 3.16 4.28
N LEU A 182 24.59 2.51 3.18
CA LEU A 182 23.90 2.64 1.88
C LEU A 182 23.55 1.25 1.38
N THR A 183 22.27 1.03 1.05
CA THR A 183 21.82 -0.27 0.53
C THR A 183 22.48 -0.63 -0.80
N MET A 184 22.84 0.36 -1.62
CA MET A 184 23.53 0.18 -2.91
C MET A 184 25.04 -0.11 -2.82
N ARG A 185 25.63 -0.17 -1.61
CA ARG A 185 27.05 -0.54 -1.51
C ARG A 185 27.24 -2.03 -1.82
N PRO A 186 28.22 -2.43 -2.64
CA PRO A 186 28.44 -3.84 -2.97
C PRO A 186 28.58 -4.76 -1.74
N ALA A 187 29.18 -4.25 -0.66
CA ALA A 187 29.32 -5.00 0.59
C ALA A 187 27.96 -5.24 1.27
N THR A 188 27.03 -4.28 1.20
CA THR A 188 25.67 -4.41 1.73
C THR A 188 24.87 -5.40 0.90
N GLU A 189 24.85 -5.25 -0.42
CA GLU A 189 24.18 -6.16 -1.35
C GLU A 189 24.67 -7.60 -1.16
N ALA A 190 25.98 -7.80 -1.03
CA ALA A 190 26.55 -9.12 -0.77
C ALA A 190 26.15 -9.68 0.62
N ALA A 191 25.99 -8.83 1.63
CA ALA A 191 25.54 -9.26 2.95
C ALA A 191 24.07 -9.68 2.95
N GLU A 192 23.22 -8.97 2.22
CA GLU A 192 21.80 -9.31 2.02
C GLU A 192 21.64 -10.67 1.32
N ILE A 193 22.39 -10.89 0.23
CA ILE A 193 22.39 -12.19 -0.48
C ILE A 193 22.81 -13.32 0.44
N ARG A 194 23.87 -13.13 1.25
CA ARG A 194 24.34 -14.15 2.22
C ARG A 194 23.30 -14.40 3.32
N ALA A 195 22.60 -13.36 3.78
CA ALA A 195 21.53 -13.50 4.77
C ALA A 195 20.36 -14.30 4.20
N LEU A 196 19.93 -13.98 2.98
CA LEU A 196 18.89 -14.73 2.28
C LEU A 196 19.29 -16.21 2.09
N ALA A 197 20.52 -16.48 1.65
CA ALA A 197 21.01 -17.85 1.48
C ALA A 197 20.89 -18.66 2.79
N LYS A 198 21.27 -18.08 3.94
CA LYS A 198 21.12 -18.73 5.25
C LYS A 198 19.66 -19.01 5.63
N ILE A 199 18.73 -18.15 5.22
CA ILE A 199 17.29 -18.36 5.44
C ILE A 199 16.80 -19.50 4.54
N MET A 200 17.27 -19.56 3.30
CA MET A 200 16.97 -20.65 2.36
C MET A 200 17.51 -21.99 2.85
N GLU A 201 18.76 -22.05 3.36
CA GLU A 201 19.37 -23.25 3.94
C GLU A 201 18.54 -23.81 5.11
N LYS A 202 17.83 -22.95 5.85
CA LYS A 202 16.93 -23.35 6.93
C LYS A 202 15.55 -23.79 6.46
N GLY A 203 15.28 -23.78 5.15
CA GLY A 203 14.00 -24.20 4.57
C GLY A 203 12.84 -23.20 4.70
N TYR A 204 13.09 -21.97 5.13
CA TYR A 204 12.04 -20.95 5.26
C TYR A 204 11.67 -20.27 3.95
N VAL A 205 12.47 -20.41 2.91
CA VAL A 205 12.19 -19.86 1.59
C VAL A 205 11.89 -20.99 0.63
N TYR A 206 10.74 -20.92 -0.01
CA TYR A 206 10.32 -21.87 -1.03
C TYR A 206 9.67 -21.14 -2.20
N ARG A 207 9.67 -21.78 -3.37
CA ARG A 207 8.98 -21.26 -4.55
C ARG A 207 7.50 -21.65 -4.48
N GLY A 208 6.62 -20.69 -4.62
CA GLY A 208 5.17 -20.91 -4.63
C GLY A 208 4.45 -19.87 -5.48
N LEU A 209 3.18 -20.12 -5.74
CA LEU A 209 2.27 -19.17 -6.38
C LEU A 209 1.45 -18.47 -5.30
N LYS A 210 1.17 -17.20 -5.51
CA LYS A 210 0.33 -16.35 -4.66
C LYS A 210 -0.27 -15.23 -5.52
N PRO A 211 -1.56 -14.89 -5.37
CA PRO A 211 -2.11 -13.67 -5.94
C PRO A 211 -1.37 -12.44 -5.39
N VAL A 212 -1.03 -11.51 -6.26
CA VAL A 212 -0.35 -10.26 -5.90
C VAL A 212 -1.02 -9.10 -6.61
N ASN A 213 -0.97 -7.92 -6.00
CA ASN A 213 -1.34 -6.69 -6.68
C ASN A 213 -0.34 -6.41 -7.79
N TRP A 214 -0.81 -6.15 -8.98
CA TRP A 214 0.00 -5.91 -10.17
C TRP A 214 -0.37 -4.58 -10.82
N CYS A 215 0.60 -3.71 -11.03
CA CYS A 215 0.44 -2.50 -11.82
C CYS A 215 0.86 -2.76 -13.27
N PHE A 216 -0.09 -2.70 -14.19
CA PHE A 216 0.20 -2.91 -15.61
C PHE A 216 0.93 -1.73 -16.27
N ASP A 217 0.83 -0.52 -15.72
CA ASP A 217 1.58 0.65 -16.18
C ASP A 217 3.05 0.57 -15.78
N CYS A 218 3.32 0.18 -14.52
CA CYS A 218 4.68 -0.03 -14.02
C CYS A 218 5.26 -1.40 -14.37
N GLN A 219 4.42 -2.35 -14.81
CA GLN A 219 4.78 -3.74 -15.08
C GLN A 219 5.49 -4.41 -13.90
N SER A 220 4.97 -4.18 -12.70
CA SER A 220 5.55 -4.63 -11.45
C SER A 220 4.49 -5.05 -10.44
N ALA A 221 4.85 -5.99 -9.56
CA ALA A 221 4.05 -6.29 -8.38
C ALA A 221 4.14 -5.13 -7.38
N LEU A 222 3.04 -4.89 -6.66
CA LEU A 222 2.95 -3.88 -5.62
C LEU A 222 2.80 -4.55 -4.25
N ALA A 223 3.47 -4.00 -3.25
CA ALA A 223 3.14 -4.28 -1.85
C ALA A 223 1.78 -3.66 -1.49
N GLU A 224 1.09 -4.22 -0.52
CA GLU A 224 -0.23 -3.71 -0.10
C GLU A 224 -0.19 -2.23 0.32
N ALA A 225 0.90 -1.79 0.96
CA ALA A 225 1.10 -0.41 1.36
C ALA A 225 1.34 0.58 0.19
N GLU A 226 1.60 0.06 -1.01
CA GLU A 226 1.81 0.86 -2.23
C GLU A 226 0.54 1.00 -3.06
N VAL A 227 -0.53 0.31 -2.68
CA VAL A 227 -1.82 0.35 -3.38
C VAL A 227 -2.59 1.58 -2.95
N GLU A 228 -2.94 2.42 -3.93
CA GLU A 228 -3.81 3.57 -3.74
C GLU A 228 -5.22 3.25 -4.23
N TYR A 229 -6.22 3.59 -3.42
CA TYR A 229 -7.64 3.38 -3.75
C TYR A 229 -8.26 4.69 -4.19
N LYS A 230 -9.06 4.61 -5.25
CA LYS A 230 -9.88 5.73 -5.75
C LYS A 230 -11.25 5.22 -6.15
N ASP A 231 -12.24 6.11 -6.11
CA ASP A 231 -13.55 5.80 -6.64
C ASP A 231 -13.46 5.54 -8.15
N ALA A 232 -14.07 4.46 -8.60
CA ALA A 232 -14.14 4.08 -10.00
C ALA A 232 -15.55 3.61 -10.33
N GLU A 233 -16.03 3.89 -11.53
CA GLU A 233 -17.25 3.31 -12.07
C GLU A 233 -16.91 2.01 -12.79
N SER A 234 -17.69 0.97 -12.53
CA SER A 234 -17.57 -0.33 -13.16
C SER A 234 -18.93 -0.90 -13.48
N TYR A 235 -18.96 -1.78 -14.48
CA TYR A 235 -20.15 -2.56 -14.77
C TYR A 235 -20.29 -3.71 -13.79
N GLU A 236 -21.50 -3.90 -13.26
CA GLU A 236 -21.88 -5.13 -12.63
C GLU A 236 -22.66 -6.00 -13.60
N ILE A 237 -22.41 -7.30 -13.56
CA ILE A 237 -23.07 -8.25 -14.47
C ILE A 237 -23.49 -9.51 -13.73
N ASP A 238 -24.58 -10.09 -14.19
CA ASP A 238 -25.03 -11.44 -13.86
C ASP A 238 -24.72 -12.36 -15.06
N ILE A 239 -24.04 -13.47 -14.82
CA ILE A 239 -23.64 -14.43 -15.88
C ILE A 239 -24.13 -15.82 -15.55
N GLY A 240 -24.80 -16.45 -16.53
CA GLY A 240 -25.24 -17.84 -16.45
C GLY A 240 -24.16 -18.83 -16.92
N PHE A 241 -23.88 -19.83 -16.09
CA PHE A 241 -23.06 -20.98 -16.40
C PHE A 241 -23.98 -22.17 -16.70
N LYS A 242 -23.93 -22.71 -17.93
CA LYS A 242 -24.78 -23.82 -18.36
C LYS A 242 -24.39 -25.10 -17.67
N LEU A 243 -25.35 -25.84 -17.10
CA LEU A 243 -25.14 -27.16 -16.52
C LEU A 243 -24.56 -28.10 -17.57
N SER A 244 -23.54 -28.89 -17.21
CA SER A 244 -23.01 -29.94 -18.07
C SER A 244 -24.03 -31.06 -18.23
N GLU A 245 -24.14 -31.66 -19.40
CA GLU A 245 -25.06 -32.78 -19.65
C GLU A 245 -24.69 -34.01 -18.80
N GLU A 246 -23.40 -34.21 -18.50
CA GLU A 246 -22.91 -35.31 -17.69
C GLU A 246 -23.37 -35.21 -16.22
N ASP A 247 -23.44 -34.00 -15.66
CA ASP A 247 -23.83 -33.81 -14.26
C ASP A 247 -25.33 -33.47 -14.06
N LYS A 248 -26.09 -33.44 -15.14
CA LYS A 248 -27.55 -33.23 -15.10
C LYS A 248 -28.25 -34.22 -14.14
N PRO A 249 -27.97 -35.54 -14.16
CA PRO A 249 -28.60 -36.49 -13.21
C PRO A 249 -28.31 -36.13 -11.75
N ARG A 250 -27.11 -35.63 -11.43
CA ARG A 250 -26.74 -35.22 -10.07
C ARG A 250 -27.57 -34.05 -9.56
N VAL A 251 -27.83 -33.08 -10.44
CA VAL A 251 -28.67 -31.92 -10.14
C VAL A 251 -30.13 -32.31 -10.00
N GLU A 252 -30.60 -33.23 -10.85
CA GLU A 252 -31.95 -33.82 -10.71
C GLU A 252 -32.15 -34.53 -9.37
N ASP A 253 -31.14 -35.28 -8.95
CA ASP A 253 -31.17 -35.98 -7.63
C ASP A 253 -31.11 -34.94 -6.49
N ALA A 254 -30.24 -33.94 -6.58
CA ALA A 254 -30.10 -32.89 -5.55
C ALA A 254 -31.41 -32.16 -5.30
N PHE A 255 -32.18 -31.86 -6.33
CA PHE A 255 -33.45 -31.16 -6.26
C PHE A 255 -34.66 -32.07 -6.18
N ALA A 256 -34.49 -33.38 -6.38
CA ALA A 256 -35.59 -34.36 -6.57
C ALA A 256 -36.58 -33.89 -7.65
N HIS A 257 -36.05 -33.26 -8.74
CA HIS A 257 -36.83 -32.65 -9.80
C HIS A 257 -36.14 -32.87 -11.18
N LYS A 258 -36.93 -33.22 -12.20
CA LYS A 258 -36.40 -33.44 -13.55
C LYS A 258 -36.04 -32.13 -14.26
N ILE A 259 -34.91 -32.12 -14.90
CA ILE A 259 -34.39 -30.99 -15.67
C ILE A 259 -34.74 -31.19 -17.18
N GLU A 260 -35.88 -30.67 -17.59
CA GLU A 260 -36.38 -30.84 -18.98
C GLU A 260 -35.98 -29.68 -19.94
N LYS A 261 -35.44 -28.60 -19.38
CA LYS A 261 -35.04 -27.37 -20.10
C LYS A 261 -33.58 -27.08 -19.81
N PRO A 262 -32.90 -26.21 -20.61
CA PRO A 262 -31.56 -25.74 -20.28
C PRO A 262 -31.50 -25.17 -18.86
N CYS A 263 -30.52 -25.63 -18.09
CA CYS A 263 -30.33 -25.23 -16.70
C CYS A 263 -29.03 -24.44 -16.53
N TYR A 264 -29.09 -23.34 -15.83
CA TYR A 264 -27.95 -22.46 -15.59
C TYR A 264 -27.84 -22.17 -14.10
N THR A 265 -26.63 -22.11 -13.58
CA THR A 265 -26.34 -21.37 -12.36
C THR A 265 -25.91 -19.97 -12.72
N VAL A 266 -26.22 -18.99 -11.88
CA VAL A 266 -25.93 -17.57 -12.19
C VAL A 266 -25.04 -16.99 -11.10
N ILE A 267 -23.96 -16.34 -11.51
CA ILE A 267 -23.11 -15.55 -10.62
C ILE A 267 -23.35 -14.06 -10.87
N TRP A 268 -23.05 -13.24 -9.89
CA TRP A 268 -23.00 -11.80 -9.99
C TRP A 268 -21.58 -11.30 -9.70
N THR A 269 -21.08 -10.36 -10.48
CA THR A 269 -19.75 -9.79 -10.27
C THR A 269 -19.71 -8.31 -10.68
N THR A 270 -18.90 -7.54 -9.95
CA THR A 270 -18.51 -6.14 -10.28
C THR A 270 -17.18 -6.09 -11.04
N THR A 271 -16.54 -7.23 -11.28
CA THR A 271 -15.24 -7.35 -11.98
C THR A 271 -15.35 -8.28 -13.19
N PRO A 272 -16.12 -7.92 -14.22
CA PRO A 272 -16.43 -8.83 -15.34
C PRO A 272 -15.20 -9.29 -16.13
N TRP A 273 -14.11 -8.56 -16.10
CA TRP A 273 -12.84 -8.92 -16.75
C TRP A 273 -12.15 -10.15 -16.13
N THR A 274 -12.59 -10.63 -14.98
CA THR A 274 -12.06 -11.86 -14.36
C THR A 274 -12.72 -13.13 -14.89
N ILE A 275 -13.87 -13.03 -15.54
CA ILE A 275 -14.62 -14.18 -16.10
C ILE A 275 -13.80 -15.07 -17.05
N PRO A 276 -12.97 -14.52 -17.97
CA PRO A 276 -12.13 -15.37 -18.82
C PRO A 276 -11.18 -16.29 -18.03
N ALA A 277 -10.80 -15.90 -16.81
CA ALA A 277 -9.92 -16.68 -15.94
C ALA A 277 -10.67 -17.57 -14.94
N ASN A 278 -12.00 -17.67 -15.03
CA ASN A 278 -12.79 -18.53 -14.16
C ASN A 278 -12.30 -19.99 -14.21
N GLN A 279 -12.16 -20.63 -13.05
CA GLN A 279 -11.78 -22.01 -12.88
C GLN A 279 -12.82 -22.83 -12.10
N ALA A 280 -13.59 -22.20 -11.24
CA ALA A 280 -14.55 -22.88 -10.39
C ALA A 280 -15.73 -21.95 -10.01
N LEU A 281 -16.73 -22.53 -9.41
CA LEU A 281 -17.85 -21.87 -8.75
C LEU A 281 -17.84 -22.26 -7.27
N ASN A 282 -18.24 -21.33 -6.39
CA ASN A 282 -18.31 -21.63 -4.97
C ASN A 282 -19.75 -21.46 -4.46
N MET A 283 -20.19 -22.46 -3.67
CA MET A 283 -21.47 -22.45 -2.97
C MET A 283 -21.25 -22.66 -1.46
N HIS A 284 -22.09 -22.07 -0.64
CA HIS A 284 -22.06 -22.33 0.79
C HIS A 284 -22.75 -23.66 1.10
N PRO A 285 -22.15 -24.58 1.87
CA PRO A 285 -22.70 -25.92 2.11
C PRO A 285 -24.10 -25.92 2.72
N GLU A 286 -24.36 -25.01 3.67
CA GLU A 286 -25.60 -24.98 4.44
C GLU A 286 -26.69 -24.07 3.87
N LEU A 287 -26.36 -23.19 2.90
CA LEU A 287 -27.37 -22.32 2.28
C LEU A 287 -28.30 -23.13 1.38
N GLU A 288 -29.57 -22.72 1.33
CA GLU A 288 -30.55 -23.25 0.40
C GLU A 288 -30.48 -22.57 -0.96
N TYR A 289 -30.40 -23.37 -2.00
CA TYR A 289 -30.45 -22.95 -3.40
C TYR A 289 -31.79 -23.36 -4.02
N ALA A 290 -32.36 -22.50 -4.81
CA ALA A 290 -33.62 -22.70 -5.48
C ALA A 290 -33.41 -23.08 -6.95
N LEU A 291 -34.15 -24.07 -7.44
CA LEU A 291 -34.35 -24.31 -8.86
C LEU A 291 -35.57 -23.50 -9.29
N VAL A 292 -35.35 -22.55 -10.18
CA VAL A 292 -36.36 -21.57 -10.63
C VAL A 292 -36.72 -21.85 -12.08
N ASP A 293 -37.97 -22.17 -12.34
CA ASP A 293 -38.49 -22.30 -13.69
C ASP A 293 -38.89 -20.90 -14.25
N CYS A 294 -38.18 -20.43 -15.24
CA CYS A 294 -38.41 -19.16 -15.94
C CYS A 294 -39.17 -19.34 -17.28
N GLY A 295 -39.75 -20.50 -17.51
CA GLY A 295 -40.50 -20.84 -18.73
C GLY A 295 -39.60 -21.46 -19.81
N ASP A 296 -38.59 -20.73 -20.27
CA ASP A 296 -37.66 -21.20 -21.33
C ASP A 296 -36.44 -21.98 -20.77
N ARG A 297 -36.12 -21.82 -19.49
CA ARG A 297 -34.96 -22.39 -18.80
C ARG A 297 -35.16 -22.49 -17.32
N TYR A 298 -34.26 -23.26 -16.67
CA TYR A 298 -34.12 -23.26 -15.22
C TYR A 298 -32.91 -22.39 -14.80
N LEU A 299 -33.08 -21.70 -13.66
CA LEU A 299 -31.99 -20.99 -12.99
C LEU A 299 -31.75 -21.57 -11.60
N ILE A 300 -30.49 -21.77 -11.22
CA ILE A 300 -30.07 -22.11 -9.86
C ILE A 300 -29.56 -20.85 -9.19
N LEU A 301 -30.20 -20.46 -8.10
CA LEU A 301 -29.93 -19.21 -7.36
C LEU A 301 -30.02 -19.48 -5.86
N GLY A 302 -29.33 -18.70 -5.04
CA GLY A 302 -29.58 -18.68 -3.60
C GLY A 302 -31.05 -18.36 -3.32
N LYS A 303 -31.73 -19.21 -2.55
CA LYS A 303 -33.18 -19.13 -2.32
C LYS A 303 -33.63 -17.72 -1.87
N GLY A 304 -32.91 -17.15 -0.88
CA GLY A 304 -33.23 -15.82 -0.34
C GLY A 304 -32.95 -14.65 -1.31
N LEU A 305 -32.19 -14.90 -2.38
CA LEU A 305 -31.79 -13.88 -3.37
C LEU A 305 -32.57 -13.99 -4.70
N THR A 306 -33.40 -15.02 -4.83
CA THR A 306 -34.12 -15.35 -6.08
C THR A 306 -34.98 -14.18 -6.57
N GLU A 307 -35.81 -13.59 -5.70
CA GLU A 307 -36.68 -12.50 -6.08
C GLU A 307 -35.92 -11.27 -6.59
N ALA A 308 -34.88 -10.88 -5.85
CA ALA A 308 -34.04 -9.74 -6.21
C ALA A 308 -33.31 -9.98 -7.55
N ALA A 309 -32.80 -11.20 -7.77
CA ALA A 309 -32.13 -11.61 -9.00
C ALA A 309 -33.11 -11.58 -10.20
N LEU A 310 -34.27 -12.19 -10.08
CA LEU A 310 -35.29 -12.18 -11.13
C LEU A 310 -35.75 -10.77 -11.52
N LYS A 311 -35.90 -9.89 -10.52
CA LYS A 311 -36.22 -8.49 -10.74
C LYS A 311 -35.12 -7.78 -11.56
N ARG A 312 -33.81 -8.01 -11.26
CA ARG A 312 -32.69 -7.47 -12.04
C ARG A 312 -32.73 -7.96 -13.49
N TYR A 313 -33.10 -9.22 -13.71
CA TYR A 313 -33.18 -9.80 -15.05
C TYR A 313 -34.45 -9.39 -15.85
N GLY A 314 -35.39 -8.69 -15.22
CA GLY A 314 -36.70 -8.40 -15.83
C GLY A 314 -37.46 -9.69 -16.16
N LYS A 315 -37.29 -10.76 -15.40
CA LYS A 315 -37.90 -12.07 -15.60
C LYS A 315 -38.83 -12.42 -14.46
N THR A 316 -39.78 -13.28 -14.77
CA THR A 316 -40.63 -13.97 -13.78
C THR A 316 -40.20 -15.43 -13.73
N GLY A 317 -40.33 -16.06 -12.56
CA GLY A 317 -39.99 -17.47 -12.40
C GLY A 317 -40.66 -18.04 -11.15
N THR A 318 -40.86 -19.34 -11.14
CA THR A 318 -41.43 -20.08 -10.01
C THR A 318 -40.38 -21.02 -9.42
N ILE A 319 -40.19 -20.97 -8.11
CA ILE A 319 -39.31 -21.94 -7.42
C ILE A 319 -40.04 -23.30 -7.47
N VAL A 320 -39.44 -24.28 -8.14
CA VAL A 320 -39.97 -25.64 -8.31
C VAL A 320 -39.35 -26.65 -7.36
N ALA A 321 -38.13 -26.39 -6.88
CA ALA A 321 -37.44 -27.21 -5.90
C ALA A 321 -36.41 -26.41 -5.11
N THR A 322 -35.95 -26.93 -3.99
CA THR A 322 -34.82 -26.38 -3.20
C THR A 322 -33.90 -27.48 -2.72
N ALA A 323 -32.60 -27.16 -2.61
CA ALA A 323 -31.62 -28.07 -2.08
C ALA A 323 -30.50 -27.31 -1.35
N LYS A 324 -29.82 -27.95 -0.40
CA LYS A 324 -28.64 -27.39 0.26
C LYS A 324 -27.42 -27.38 -0.69
N GLY A 325 -26.53 -26.41 -0.52
CA GLY A 325 -25.33 -26.30 -1.33
C GLY A 325 -24.40 -27.49 -1.29
N GLU A 326 -24.32 -28.21 -0.17
CA GLU A 326 -23.51 -29.42 -0.04
C GLU A 326 -23.81 -30.49 -1.09
N LYS A 327 -25.04 -30.54 -1.63
CA LYS A 327 -25.44 -31.47 -2.68
C LYS A 327 -24.87 -31.19 -4.06
N PHE A 328 -24.31 -30.00 -4.24
CA PHE A 328 -23.76 -29.56 -5.53
C PHE A 328 -22.23 -29.71 -5.59
N GLU A 329 -21.56 -30.18 -4.55
CA GLU A 329 -20.11 -30.35 -4.55
C GLU A 329 -19.64 -31.17 -5.77
N GLY A 330 -18.72 -30.61 -6.55
CA GLY A 330 -18.17 -31.21 -7.75
C GLY A 330 -19.11 -31.27 -8.95
N VAL A 331 -20.32 -30.71 -8.89
CA VAL A 331 -21.18 -30.52 -10.09
C VAL A 331 -20.50 -29.51 -11.03
N ARG A 332 -20.46 -29.83 -12.32
CA ARG A 332 -19.74 -29.04 -13.31
C ARG A 332 -20.70 -28.23 -14.18
N PHE A 333 -20.33 -27.01 -14.44
CA PHE A 333 -20.98 -26.12 -15.37
C PHE A 333 -20.02 -25.71 -16.49
N CYS A 334 -20.53 -25.48 -17.69
CA CYS A 334 -19.74 -24.98 -18.81
C CYS A 334 -19.27 -23.56 -18.52
N HIS A 335 -18.01 -23.27 -18.83
CA HIS A 335 -17.53 -21.90 -18.80
C HIS A 335 -18.41 -20.98 -19.69
N PRO A 336 -18.73 -19.74 -19.32
CA PRO A 336 -19.65 -18.90 -20.10
C PRO A 336 -19.23 -18.68 -21.56
N LEU A 337 -17.94 -18.73 -21.82
CA LEU A 337 -17.36 -18.59 -23.17
C LEU A 337 -17.10 -19.94 -23.87
N TYR A 338 -17.65 -21.05 -23.34
CA TYR A 338 -17.41 -22.42 -23.82
C TYR A 338 -17.63 -22.61 -25.32
N ASP A 339 -18.72 -22.00 -25.84
CA ASP A 339 -19.08 -22.12 -27.26
C ASP A 339 -18.50 -20.99 -28.14
N ILE A 340 -17.76 -20.04 -27.55
CA ILE A 340 -17.24 -18.87 -28.26
C ILE A 340 -15.84 -19.14 -28.79
N ASP A 341 -14.98 -19.74 -27.96
CA ASP A 341 -13.58 -20.00 -28.33
C ASP A 341 -13.10 -21.34 -27.77
N PRO A 342 -12.34 -22.13 -28.55
CA PRO A 342 -11.80 -23.43 -28.12
C PRO A 342 -10.97 -23.39 -26.83
N GLY A 343 -10.31 -22.27 -26.53
CA GLY A 343 -9.53 -22.08 -25.30
C GLY A 343 -10.39 -22.06 -24.03
N TYR A 344 -11.70 -21.84 -24.16
CA TYR A 344 -12.66 -21.87 -23.05
C TYR A 344 -13.49 -23.15 -22.95
N LYS A 345 -13.18 -24.19 -23.74
CA LYS A 345 -13.83 -25.51 -23.66
C LYS A 345 -13.42 -26.23 -22.38
N ARG A 346 -13.82 -25.69 -21.24
CA ARG A 346 -13.59 -26.24 -19.90
C ARG A 346 -14.82 -26.11 -19.04
N PHE A 347 -14.86 -26.91 -18.00
CA PHE A 347 -15.91 -26.88 -17.00
C PHE A 347 -15.45 -26.12 -15.76
N SER A 348 -16.41 -25.49 -15.08
CA SER A 348 -16.28 -24.85 -13.79
C SER A 348 -16.96 -25.73 -12.74
N PRO A 349 -16.22 -26.55 -11.96
CA PRO A 349 -16.80 -27.35 -10.90
C PRO A 349 -17.25 -26.48 -9.74
N VAL A 350 -18.26 -26.94 -9.01
CA VAL A 350 -18.69 -26.33 -7.76
C VAL A 350 -17.83 -26.84 -6.60
N TYR A 351 -17.28 -25.92 -5.84
CA TYR A 351 -16.60 -26.18 -4.57
C TYR A 351 -17.37 -25.56 -3.41
N LEU A 352 -17.26 -26.14 -2.23
CA LEU A 352 -17.89 -25.63 -1.03
C LEU A 352 -16.98 -24.62 -0.34
N ALA A 353 -17.57 -23.50 0.05
CA ALA A 353 -16.85 -22.42 0.70
C ALA A 353 -17.74 -21.63 1.68
N ASP A 354 -17.26 -21.48 2.92
CA ASP A 354 -17.99 -20.81 3.99
C ASP A 354 -18.06 -19.29 3.82
N TYR A 355 -17.20 -18.70 2.96
CA TYR A 355 -17.20 -17.26 2.67
C TYR A 355 -18.30 -16.81 1.70
N VAL A 356 -19.06 -17.74 1.12
CA VAL A 356 -20.19 -17.39 0.24
C VAL A 356 -21.36 -16.89 1.09
N GLU A 357 -21.73 -15.65 0.85
CA GLU A 357 -22.78 -14.97 1.61
C GLU A 357 -24.14 -14.99 0.88
N ALA A 358 -25.22 -14.95 1.68
CA ALA A 358 -26.60 -14.84 1.19
C ALA A 358 -27.12 -13.39 1.20
N ALA A 359 -26.24 -12.39 1.45
CA ALA A 359 -26.65 -11.01 1.63
C ALA A 359 -26.75 -10.21 0.31
N SER A 360 -26.04 -10.64 -0.75
CA SER A 360 -25.99 -9.92 -2.04
C SER A 360 -25.74 -10.88 -3.20
N GLY A 361 -25.94 -10.38 -4.42
CA GLY A 361 -25.66 -11.13 -5.65
C GLY A 361 -26.67 -12.24 -5.94
N THR A 362 -26.15 -13.46 -6.07
CA THR A 362 -26.94 -14.68 -6.43
C THR A 362 -26.75 -15.82 -5.43
N GLY A 363 -25.88 -15.65 -4.43
CA GLY A 363 -25.50 -16.71 -3.48
C GLY A 363 -24.49 -17.72 -4.07
N ILE A 364 -23.95 -17.45 -5.23
CA ILE A 364 -22.95 -18.27 -5.92
C ILE A 364 -21.83 -17.36 -6.38
N VAL A 365 -20.59 -17.75 -6.05
CA VAL A 365 -19.40 -16.95 -6.38
C VAL A 365 -18.57 -17.67 -7.43
N HIS A 366 -18.15 -16.94 -8.46
CA HIS A 366 -17.17 -17.46 -9.41
C HIS A 366 -15.76 -17.32 -8.85
N SER A 367 -14.88 -18.29 -9.11
CA SER A 367 -13.50 -18.23 -8.66
C SER A 367 -12.53 -18.14 -9.82
N ALA A 368 -11.65 -17.13 -9.70
CA ALA A 368 -10.53 -16.89 -10.60
C ALA A 368 -9.25 -16.78 -9.76
N PRO A 369 -8.49 -17.87 -9.55
CA PRO A 369 -7.44 -17.96 -8.52
C PRO A 369 -6.28 -16.97 -8.68
N ALA A 370 -6.11 -16.38 -9.85
CA ALA A 370 -5.12 -15.33 -10.08
C ALA A 370 -5.56 -13.93 -9.59
N TYR A 371 -6.84 -13.74 -9.26
CA TYR A 371 -7.44 -12.42 -9.00
C TYR A 371 -7.97 -12.24 -7.57
N GLY A 372 -8.02 -13.31 -6.76
CA GLY A 372 -8.50 -13.25 -5.40
C GLY A 372 -7.77 -14.23 -4.49
N VAL A 373 -7.55 -13.85 -3.22
CA VAL A 373 -6.89 -14.71 -2.23
C VAL A 373 -7.80 -15.88 -1.86
N ASP A 374 -9.09 -15.62 -1.63
CA ASP A 374 -10.06 -16.67 -1.30
C ASP A 374 -10.28 -17.64 -2.47
N ASP A 375 -10.32 -17.11 -3.70
CA ASP A 375 -10.37 -17.89 -4.93
C ASP A 375 -9.15 -18.81 -5.05
N PHE A 376 -7.96 -18.26 -4.80
CA PHE A 376 -6.72 -19.02 -4.83
C PHE A 376 -6.70 -20.13 -3.79
N VAL A 377 -7.10 -19.85 -2.55
CA VAL A 377 -7.14 -20.83 -1.46
C VAL A 377 -8.13 -21.94 -1.77
N SER A 378 -9.34 -21.58 -2.23
CA SER A 378 -10.38 -22.53 -2.62
C SER A 378 -9.91 -23.44 -3.76
N CYS A 379 -9.39 -22.88 -4.85
CA CYS A 379 -8.92 -23.64 -6.01
C CYS A 379 -7.72 -24.54 -5.65
N LYS A 380 -6.76 -24.02 -4.89
CA LYS A 380 -5.58 -24.78 -4.44
C LYS A 380 -5.95 -25.99 -3.56
N LYS A 381 -6.94 -25.84 -2.68
CA LYS A 381 -7.46 -26.95 -1.84
C LYS A 381 -7.94 -28.12 -2.69
N HIS A 382 -8.42 -27.85 -3.90
CA HIS A 382 -8.95 -28.83 -4.84
C HIS A 382 -7.96 -29.21 -5.97
N GLY A 383 -6.68 -28.84 -5.83
CA GLY A 383 -5.61 -29.25 -6.76
C GLY A 383 -5.56 -28.46 -8.08
N MET A 384 -6.17 -27.28 -8.11
CA MET A 384 -6.13 -26.37 -9.27
C MET A 384 -5.01 -25.33 -9.14
#